data_9d869a298709a965a7b3384feeaa59c9
#
_entry.id   9d869a298709a965a7b3384feeaa59c9
#
_cell.length_a   1.000
_cell.length_b   1.000
_cell.length_c   1.000
_cell.angle_alpha   90.00
_cell.angle_beta   90.00
_cell.angle_gamma   90.00
#
_symmetry.space_group_name_H-M   'P 1'
#
loop_
_entity.id
_entity.type
_entity.pdbx_description
1 polymer ?
#
loop_
_entity_poly.entity_id
_entity_poly.type
_entity_poly.pdbx_seq_one_letter_code
_entity_poly.pdbx_strand_id
1 'polypeptide(L)'
;MKLRPTNLRLALLCTALALGAGGLHAKTFKWTSASDIPTWDIHSQNNALANGVHAAVYESLVYYNSRTFKPEPMLASGWTQVSPTQLRVTLRSGVKFHDGSPFTADDVVFSLERAMSKTSNFTVYTQGITKVVKVNPTTVDIITGGPNPVLINQMTELRMMSKAWAEKNNSVSPKDIKTQDENFAHRNANGTGPYMLKEWQPDQKIVLVKNPSWWGSAEGNVTEVVYTPVKNVATRMAALLSGEVDFVLDPSPQDLPRVRSNTDLKVNDGVENRTIF
;
A
#
# COMPACT_ATOMS: atom_id res chain seq x y z
N MET A 1 35.01 49.78 -55.94
CA MET A 1 34.31 48.47 -55.87
C MET A 1 33.70 48.35 -54.51
N LYS A 2 32.31 48.51 -54.38
CA LYS A 2 31.58 48.58 -53.15
C LYS A 2 31.21 47.18 -52.69
N LEU A 3 31.69 46.74 -51.54
CA LEU A 3 31.22 45.50 -50.84
C LEU A 3 30.09 45.88 -49.90
N ARG A 4 28.95 45.25 -50.10
CA ARG A 4 27.73 45.38 -49.26
C ARG A 4 27.86 44.54 -47.97
N PRO A 5 27.37 45.05 -46.83
CA PRO A 5 27.19 44.25 -45.61
C PRO A 5 25.77 43.67 -45.59
N THR A 6 25.66 42.38 -45.75
CA THR A 6 24.40 41.67 -45.47
C THR A 6 24.70 40.36 -44.74
N ASN A 7 23.90 40.09 -43.72
CA ASN A 7 23.80 38.83 -42.97
C ASN A 7 24.53 38.72 -41.61
N LEU A 8 24.15 39.56 -40.67
CA LEU A 8 24.44 39.31 -39.24
C LEU A 8 23.22 39.61 -38.38
N ARG A 9 22.06 39.02 -38.69
CA ARG A 9 20.82 39.15 -37.88
C ARG A 9 20.00 37.90 -37.77
N LEU A 10 20.55 36.70 -37.90
CA LEU A 10 19.75 35.46 -37.83
C LEU A 10 20.35 34.40 -36.89
N ALA A 11 21.13 34.77 -35.91
CA ALA A 11 21.74 33.81 -34.97
C ALA A 11 21.40 34.06 -33.49
N LEU A 12 20.37 34.85 -33.16
CA LEU A 12 20.04 35.20 -31.75
C LEU A 12 18.58 34.88 -31.36
N LEU A 13 17.90 33.95 -32.01
CA LEU A 13 16.50 33.62 -31.67
C LEU A 13 16.25 32.14 -31.35
N CYS A 14 17.28 31.32 -31.09
CA CYS A 14 17.12 29.91 -30.74
C CYS A 14 17.60 29.51 -29.34
N THR A 15 17.85 30.46 -28.43
CA THR A 15 18.39 30.13 -27.08
C THR A 15 17.45 30.46 -25.92
N ALA A 16 16.17 30.70 -26.16
CA ALA A 16 15.22 31.13 -25.10
C ALA A 16 14.02 30.20 -24.89
N LEU A 17 14.07 28.91 -25.26
CA LEU A 17 12.97 27.96 -25.04
C LEU A 17 13.38 26.68 -24.29
N ALA A 18 14.38 26.71 -23.45
CA ALA A 18 14.85 25.56 -22.68
C ALA A 18 14.74 25.75 -21.13
N LEU A 19 13.92 26.68 -20.68
CA LEU A 19 13.76 26.96 -19.22
C LEU A 19 12.28 26.92 -18.84
N GLY A 20 11.66 25.74 -18.94
CA GLY A 20 10.24 25.60 -18.56
C GLY A 20 9.78 24.19 -18.20
N ALA A 21 10.66 23.19 -18.26
CA ALA A 21 10.36 21.89 -17.64
C ALA A 21 10.85 21.94 -16.19
N GLY A 22 10.07 22.54 -15.30
CA GLY A 22 10.21 22.37 -13.86
C GLY A 22 9.97 20.89 -13.56
N GLY A 23 11.02 20.07 -13.72
CA GLY A 23 10.99 18.66 -13.36
C GLY A 23 10.54 18.58 -11.89
N LEU A 24 9.46 17.88 -11.62
CA LEU A 24 9.09 17.48 -10.26
C LEU A 24 10.30 16.76 -9.68
N HIS A 25 11.09 17.47 -8.88
CA HIS A 25 12.23 16.84 -8.21
C HIS A 25 11.72 15.68 -7.38
N ALA A 26 12.36 14.52 -7.55
CA ALA A 26 12.10 13.34 -6.75
C ALA A 26 12.21 13.68 -5.26
N LYS A 27 11.17 13.38 -4.48
CA LYS A 27 11.12 13.68 -3.05
C LYS A 27 11.14 12.41 -2.22
N THR A 28 11.94 12.39 -1.16
CA THR A 28 11.82 11.43 -0.07
C THR A 28 10.76 11.91 0.92
N PHE A 29 9.76 11.10 1.22
CA PHE A 29 8.78 11.35 2.26
C PHE A 29 9.20 10.63 3.54
N LYS A 30 9.44 11.38 4.60
CA LYS A 30 9.90 10.87 5.89
C LYS A 30 8.78 10.95 6.92
N TRP A 31 8.51 9.85 7.61
CA TRP A 31 7.48 9.84 8.64
C TRP A 31 7.82 8.95 9.82
N THR A 32 7.12 9.15 10.93
CA THR A 32 7.36 8.45 12.18
C THR A 32 6.07 8.14 12.95
N SER A 33 6.13 7.09 13.75
CA SER A 33 5.13 6.67 14.73
C SER A 33 5.82 6.05 15.94
N ALA A 34 5.05 5.60 16.93
CA ALA A 34 5.58 5.12 18.20
C ALA A 34 6.25 3.72 18.14
N SER A 35 5.88 2.88 17.18
CA SER A 35 6.34 1.48 17.10
C SER A 35 6.69 1.08 15.68
N ASP A 36 7.44 0.00 15.53
CA ASP A 36 7.68 -0.64 14.23
C ASP A 36 6.55 -1.61 13.87
N ILE A 37 6.54 -2.07 12.61
CA ILE A 37 5.70 -3.20 12.20
C ILE A 37 6.33 -4.51 12.68
N PRO A 38 5.53 -5.50 13.07
CA PRO A 38 6.07 -6.77 13.57
C PRO A 38 6.55 -7.72 12.46
N THR A 39 6.10 -7.54 11.21
CA THR A 39 6.38 -8.45 10.10
C THR A 39 5.90 -7.85 8.77
N TRP A 40 6.49 -8.32 7.66
CA TRP A 40 6.00 -8.09 6.29
C TRP A 40 5.04 -9.18 5.81
N ASP A 41 4.85 -10.26 6.59
CA ASP A 41 3.87 -11.30 6.27
C ASP A 41 2.44 -10.77 6.50
N ILE A 42 1.76 -10.44 5.40
CA ILE A 42 0.49 -9.70 5.37
C ILE A 42 -0.70 -10.41 6.03
N HIS A 43 -0.61 -11.72 6.30
CA HIS A 43 -1.69 -12.47 6.96
C HIS A 43 -1.32 -12.91 8.38
N SER A 44 -0.10 -12.62 8.84
CA SER A 44 0.40 -13.03 10.14
C SER A 44 -0.05 -12.13 11.29
N GLN A 45 -0.17 -10.82 11.06
CA GLN A 45 -0.49 -9.82 12.08
C GLN A 45 -1.55 -8.85 11.58
N ASN A 46 -2.66 -8.76 12.30
CA ASN A 46 -3.70 -7.76 12.07
C ASN A 46 -3.50 -6.58 13.04
N ASN A 47 -2.65 -5.65 12.64
CA ASN A 47 -2.25 -4.48 13.41
C ASN A 47 -2.41 -3.22 12.53
N ALA A 48 -3.01 -2.15 13.06
CA ALA A 48 -3.36 -0.96 12.29
C ALA A 48 -2.15 -0.30 11.60
N LEU A 49 -1.00 -0.15 12.31
CA LEU A 49 0.21 0.41 11.74
C LEU A 49 0.76 -0.49 10.62
N ALA A 50 0.86 -1.80 10.87
CA ALA A 50 1.33 -2.76 9.88
C ALA A 50 0.42 -2.76 8.64
N ASN A 51 -0.91 -2.78 8.83
CA ASN A 51 -1.87 -2.72 7.74
C ASN A 51 -1.72 -1.43 6.91
N GLY A 52 -1.46 -0.30 7.56
CA GLY A 52 -1.18 0.98 6.88
C GLY A 52 0.11 0.95 6.05
N VAL A 53 1.21 0.42 6.61
CA VAL A 53 2.49 0.28 5.91
C VAL A 53 2.38 -0.73 4.76
N HIS A 54 1.75 -1.88 5.01
CA HIS A 54 1.55 -2.91 3.99
C HIS A 54 0.72 -2.41 2.81
N ALA A 55 -0.23 -1.49 3.03
CA ALA A 55 -1.07 -0.94 1.95
C ALA A 55 -0.29 -0.17 0.87
N ALA A 56 0.92 0.30 1.17
CA ALA A 56 1.79 0.91 0.16
C ALA A 56 2.44 -0.13 -0.76
N VAL A 57 2.57 -1.39 -0.30
CA VAL A 57 3.31 -2.47 -0.96
C VAL A 57 2.37 -3.53 -1.54
N TYR A 58 1.30 -3.85 -0.82
CA TYR A 58 0.32 -4.88 -1.19
C TYR A 58 -1.05 -4.27 -1.39
N GLU A 59 -1.77 -4.77 -2.37
CA GLU A 59 -3.13 -4.33 -2.68
C GLU A 59 -4.16 -5.42 -2.39
N SER A 60 -5.39 -5.00 -2.13
CA SER A 60 -6.57 -5.86 -1.97
C SER A 60 -7.40 -5.89 -3.25
N LEU A 61 -8.43 -6.74 -3.31
CA LEU A 61 -9.34 -6.78 -4.47
C LEU A 61 -10.11 -5.45 -4.63
N VAL A 62 -10.50 -4.87 -3.51
CA VAL A 62 -11.22 -3.59 -3.43
C VAL A 62 -10.61 -2.74 -2.32
N TYR A 63 -10.72 -1.44 -2.42
CA TYR A 63 -10.35 -0.54 -1.32
C TYR A 63 -11.57 0.15 -0.75
N TYR A 64 -11.49 0.57 0.51
CA TYR A 64 -12.54 1.32 1.16
C TYR A 64 -12.31 2.82 0.94
N ASN A 65 -13.19 3.47 0.20
CA ASN A 65 -13.11 4.91 -0.01
C ASN A 65 -13.63 5.64 1.23
N SER A 66 -12.75 6.30 1.96
CA SER A 66 -13.08 7.02 3.21
C SER A 66 -13.94 8.27 2.99
N ARG A 67 -14.10 8.75 1.75
CA ARG A 67 -14.96 9.90 1.44
C ARG A 67 -16.39 9.48 1.10
N THR A 68 -16.54 8.37 0.36
CA THR A 68 -17.84 7.84 -0.07
C THR A 68 -18.38 6.78 0.87
N PHE A 69 -17.55 6.25 1.78
CA PHE A 69 -17.82 5.13 2.70
C PHE A 69 -18.27 3.86 1.95
N LYS A 70 -17.69 3.63 0.76
CA LYS A 70 -18.02 2.48 -0.09
C LYS A 70 -16.77 1.72 -0.51
N PRO A 71 -16.88 0.39 -0.73
CA PRO A 71 -15.84 -0.37 -1.42
C PRO A 71 -15.78 0.04 -2.89
N GLU A 72 -14.58 0.24 -3.39
CA GLU A 72 -14.30 0.61 -4.79
C GLU A 72 -13.28 -0.35 -5.40
N PRO A 73 -13.29 -0.54 -6.75
CA PRO A 73 -12.37 -1.45 -7.42
C PRO A 73 -10.89 -1.09 -7.21
N MET A 74 -10.04 -2.12 -6.91
CA MET A 74 -8.58 -1.99 -6.87
C MET A 74 -7.96 -3.07 -7.78
N LEU A 75 -7.57 -4.24 -7.28
CA LEU A 75 -7.14 -5.37 -8.12
C LEU A 75 -8.33 -6.05 -8.84
N ALA A 76 -9.52 -5.96 -8.28
CA ALA A 76 -10.75 -6.24 -9.03
C ALA A 76 -11.08 -5.07 -9.97
N SER A 77 -11.52 -5.37 -11.18
CA SER A 77 -12.15 -4.40 -12.09
C SER A 77 -13.66 -4.28 -11.86
N GLY A 78 -14.26 -5.25 -11.17
CA GLY A 78 -15.65 -5.27 -10.78
C GLY A 78 -16.05 -6.59 -10.12
N TRP A 79 -17.29 -6.65 -9.65
CA TRP A 79 -17.87 -7.84 -9.04
C TRP A 79 -19.38 -7.91 -9.26
N THR A 80 -19.93 -9.13 -9.17
CA THR A 80 -21.36 -9.38 -9.33
C THR A 80 -21.81 -10.44 -8.32
N GLN A 81 -22.90 -10.17 -7.62
CA GLN A 81 -23.57 -11.18 -6.81
C GLN A 81 -24.32 -12.14 -7.72
N VAL A 82 -23.79 -13.35 -7.93
CA VAL A 82 -24.37 -14.36 -8.83
C VAL A 82 -25.54 -15.08 -8.16
N SER A 83 -25.42 -15.33 -6.87
CA SER A 83 -26.47 -15.88 -6.00
C SER A 83 -26.31 -15.33 -4.58
N PRO A 84 -27.23 -15.54 -3.66
CA PRO A 84 -27.07 -15.10 -2.26
C PRO A 84 -25.80 -15.58 -1.57
N THR A 85 -25.17 -16.66 -2.08
CA THR A 85 -23.97 -17.28 -1.51
C THR A 85 -22.77 -17.31 -2.45
N GLN A 86 -22.84 -16.60 -3.59
CA GLN A 86 -21.76 -16.61 -4.60
C GLN A 86 -21.49 -15.20 -5.11
N LEU A 87 -20.31 -14.68 -4.79
CA LEU A 87 -19.77 -13.42 -5.31
C LEU A 87 -18.75 -13.73 -6.41
N ARG A 88 -19.00 -13.28 -7.63
CA ARG A 88 -18.05 -13.34 -8.74
C ARG A 88 -17.24 -12.04 -8.79
N VAL A 89 -15.92 -12.17 -8.83
CA VAL A 89 -14.99 -11.06 -8.93
C VAL A 89 -14.21 -11.16 -10.23
N THR A 90 -14.23 -10.09 -11.03
CA THR A 90 -13.42 -9.94 -12.25
C THR A 90 -12.16 -9.17 -11.90
N LEU A 91 -10.99 -9.70 -12.25
CA LEU A 91 -9.70 -9.11 -11.94
C LEU A 91 -9.25 -8.14 -13.03
N ARG A 92 -8.46 -7.17 -12.62
CA ARG A 92 -7.77 -6.25 -13.53
C ARG A 92 -6.71 -7.00 -14.32
N SER A 93 -6.66 -6.79 -15.63
CA SER A 93 -5.65 -7.37 -16.51
C SER A 93 -4.34 -6.57 -16.48
N GLY A 94 -3.22 -7.25 -16.73
CA GLY A 94 -1.90 -6.60 -16.87
C GLY A 94 -1.22 -6.17 -15.58
N VAL A 95 -1.82 -6.45 -14.41
CA VAL A 95 -1.19 -6.23 -13.11
C VAL A 95 -0.02 -7.18 -12.93
N LYS A 96 1.08 -6.66 -12.38
CA LYS A 96 2.28 -7.43 -12.05
C LYS A 96 2.66 -7.25 -10.59
N PHE A 97 3.19 -8.29 -10.00
CA PHE A 97 3.93 -8.20 -8.75
C PHE A 97 5.27 -7.47 -8.93
N HIS A 98 5.90 -7.09 -7.83
CA HIS A 98 7.16 -6.34 -7.85
C HIS A 98 8.32 -7.11 -8.50
N ASP A 99 8.27 -8.45 -8.49
CA ASP A 99 9.23 -9.32 -9.19
C ASP A 99 8.94 -9.46 -10.69
N GLY A 100 7.91 -8.80 -11.20
CA GLY A 100 7.49 -8.81 -12.59
C GLY A 100 6.54 -9.96 -12.96
N SER A 101 6.27 -10.91 -12.06
CA SER A 101 5.31 -11.99 -12.30
C SER A 101 3.87 -11.46 -12.43
N PRO A 102 3.02 -12.08 -13.27
CA PRO A 102 1.65 -11.62 -13.46
C PRO A 102 0.77 -11.95 -12.24
N PHE A 103 -0.13 -11.02 -11.91
CA PHE A 103 -1.22 -11.26 -10.95
C PHE A 103 -2.38 -11.95 -11.65
N THR A 104 -2.87 -13.06 -11.08
CA THR A 104 -3.92 -13.89 -11.65
C THR A 104 -4.91 -14.38 -10.59
N ALA A 105 -5.94 -15.09 -11.05
CA ALA A 105 -6.92 -15.77 -10.19
C ALA A 105 -6.29 -16.80 -9.24
N ASP A 106 -5.16 -17.43 -9.62
CA ASP A 106 -4.44 -18.36 -8.73
C ASP A 106 -3.91 -17.68 -7.47
N ASP A 107 -3.46 -16.40 -7.60
CA ASP A 107 -2.97 -15.61 -6.48
C ASP A 107 -4.10 -15.20 -5.55
N VAL A 108 -5.29 -14.92 -6.10
CA VAL A 108 -6.48 -14.61 -5.30
C VAL A 108 -6.95 -15.82 -4.50
N VAL A 109 -7.07 -17.00 -5.17
CA VAL A 109 -7.43 -18.26 -4.49
C VAL A 109 -6.44 -18.53 -3.36
N PHE A 110 -5.14 -18.50 -3.66
CA PHE A 110 -4.07 -18.70 -2.69
C PHE A 110 -4.14 -17.72 -1.51
N SER A 111 -4.30 -16.43 -1.79
CA SER A 111 -4.30 -15.40 -0.75
C SER A 111 -5.48 -15.51 0.19
N LEU A 112 -6.67 -15.81 -0.32
CA LEU A 112 -7.86 -15.99 0.49
C LEU A 112 -7.77 -17.29 1.31
N GLU A 113 -7.34 -18.41 0.72
CA GLU A 113 -7.10 -19.66 1.45
C GLU A 113 -6.04 -19.49 2.54
N ARG A 114 -4.97 -18.74 2.24
CA ARG A 114 -3.93 -18.40 3.22
C ARG A 114 -4.49 -17.55 4.37
N ALA A 115 -5.34 -16.57 4.08
CA ALA A 115 -6.01 -15.76 5.10
C ALA A 115 -7.00 -16.57 5.96
N MET A 116 -7.58 -17.66 5.43
CA MET A 116 -8.46 -18.60 6.14
C MET A 116 -7.71 -19.59 7.02
N SER A 117 -6.38 -19.71 6.89
CA SER A 117 -5.59 -20.70 7.62
C SER A 117 -5.52 -20.44 9.12
N LYS A 118 -5.24 -21.49 9.91
CA LYS A 118 -5.21 -21.43 11.39
C LYS A 118 -4.17 -20.45 11.97
N THR A 119 -3.09 -20.22 11.25
CA THR A 119 -2.00 -19.33 11.68
C THR A 119 -2.24 -17.88 11.25
N SER A 120 -3.30 -17.61 10.50
CA SER A 120 -3.67 -16.27 10.06
C SER A 120 -4.41 -15.47 11.14
N ASN A 121 -4.03 -14.21 11.30
CA ASN A 121 -4.79 -13.24 12.11
C ASN A 121 -5.85 -12.47 11.29
N PHE A 122 -6.10 -12.89 10.06
CA PHE A 122 -7.12 -12.31 9.17
C PHE A 122 -8.37 -13.16 9.03
N THR A 123 -8.50 -14.25 9.80
CA THR A 123 -9.66 -15.16 9.77
C THR A 123 -10.98 -14.44 10.04
N VAL A 124 -10.97 -13.34 10.79
CA VAL A 124 -12.16 -12.50 11.04
C VAL A 124 -12.76 -11.93 9.74
N TYR A 125 -11.92 -11.63 8.74
CA TYR A 125 -12.38 -11.11 7.44
C TYR A 125 -12.76 -12.21 6.44
N THR A 126 -12.51 -13.47 6.76
CA THR A 126 -12.85 -14.61 5.91
C THR A 126 -14.02 -15.41 6.44
N GLN A 127 -14.66 -14.95 7.54
CA GLN A 127 -15.81 -15.61 8.13
C GLN A 127 -16.95 -15.76 7.11
N GLY A 128 -17.50 -16.97 7.06
CA GLY A 128 -18.56 -17.32 6.12
C GLY A 128 -18.07 -17.78 4.75
N ILE A 129 -16.83 -17.53 4.35
CA ILE A 129 -16.25 -18.07 3.12
C ILE A 129 -16.00 -19.57 3.32
N THR A 130 -16.57 -20.38 2.42
CA THR A 130 -16.40 -21.85 2.44
C THR A 130 -15.47 -22.35 1.34
N LYS A 131 -15.39 -21.59 0.23
CA LYS A 131 -14.57 -21.95 -0.93
C LYS A 131 -14.26 -20.74 -1.80
N VAL A 132 -13.07 -20.72 -2.40
CA VAL A 132 -12.70 -19.78 -3.46
C VAL A 132 -12.39 -20.59 -4.71
N VAL A 133 -12.98 -20.24 -5.83
CA VAL A 133 -12.89 -21.01 -7.07
C VAL A 133 -12.37 -20.14 -8.20
N LYS A 134 -11.28 -20.56 -8.82
CA LYS A 134 -10.83 -20.00 -10.08
C LYS A 134 -11.79 -20.41 -11.20
N VAL A 135 -12.42 -19.44 -11.85
CA VAL A 135 -13.27 -19.67 -13.02
C VAL A 135 -12.42 -19.64 -14.29
N ASN A 136 -11.54 -18.66 -14.40
CA ASN A 136 -10.56 -18.50 -15.47
C ASN A 136 -9.40 -17.63 -14.94
N PRO A 137 -8.36 -17.32 -15.73
CA PRO A 137 -7.19 -16.56 -15.23
C PRO A 137 -7.50 -15.17 -14.63
N THR A 138 -8.65 -14.57 -14.98
CA THR A 138 -9.05 -13.22 -14.54
C THR A 138 -10.39 -13.19 -13.80
N THR A 139 -10.91 -14.36 -13.37
CA THR A 139 -12.21 -14.42 -12.69
C THR A 139 -12.18 -15.46 -11.57
N VAL A 140 -12.65 -15.06 -10.40
CA VAL A 140 -12.82 -15.95 -9.25
C VAL A 140 -14.25 -15.87 -8.71
N ASP A 141 -14.73 -16.97 -8.17
CA ASP A 141 -15.96 -17.05 -7.40
C ASP A 141 -15.63 -17.28 -5.93
N ILE A 142 -16.17 -16.42 -5.06
CA ILE A 142 -16.08 -16.57 -3.62
C ILE A 142 -17.42 -17.11 -3.14
N ILE A 143 -17.39 -18.31 -2.55
CA ILE A 143 -18.58 -19.04 -2.11
C ILE A 143 -18.68 -18.93 -0.59
N THR A 144 -19.87 -18.62 -0.10
CA THR A 144 -20.17 -18.52 1.34
C THR A 144 -21.17 -19.58 1.77
N GLY A 145 -21.13 -19.99 3.04
CA GLY A 145 -22.04 -20.97 3.63
C GLY A 145 -23.47 -20.48 3.81
N GLY A 146 -23.69 -19.16 3.73
CA GLY A 146 -24.97 -18.48 3.79
C GLY A 146 -24.85 -17.08 3.19
N PRO A 147 -25.93 -16.32 3.01
CA PRO A 147 -25.89 -14.95 2.51
C PRO A 147 -24.96 -14.08 3.36
N ASN A 148 -24.01 -13.39 2.71
CA ASN A 148 -23.06 -12.50 3.37
C ASN A 148 -23.07 -11.11 2.68
N PRO A 149 -23.91 -10.17 3.14
CA PRO A 149 -24.05 -8.84 2.53
C PRO A 149 -22.82 -7.95 2.74
N VAL A 150 -21.93 -8.29 3.69
CA VAL A 150 -20.71 -7.51 3.97
C VAL A 150 -19.46 -8.11 3.35
N LEU A 151 -19.57 -9.18 2.56
CA LEU A 151 -18.43 -9.88 1.98
C LEU A 151 -17.50 -8.96 1.21
N ILE A 152 -18.06 -8.06 0.38
CA ILE A 152 -17.23 -7.14 -0.40
C ILE A 152 -16.46 -6.15 0.49
N ASN A 153 -17.04 -5.73 1.61
CA ASN A 153 -16.34 -4.89 2.59
C ASN A 153 -15.21 -5.65 3.27
N GLN A 154 -15.39 -6.95 3.57
CA GLN A 154 -14.33 -7.79 4.13
C GLN A 154 -13.13 -7.89 3.18
N MET A 155 -13.36 -7.86 1.86
CA MET A 155 -12.29 -7.92 0.85
C MET A 155 -11.40 -6.66 0.81
N THR A 156 -11.78 -5.57 1.47
CA THR A 156 -10.91 -4.37 1.57
C THR A 156 -9.69 -4.60 2.46
N GLU A 157 -9.77 -5.52 3.42
CA GLU A 157 -8.70 -5.82 4.37
C GLU A 157 -7.77 -6.95 3.91
N LEU A 158 -8.23 -7.78 2.97
CA LEU A 158 -7.50 -8.96 2.50
C LEU A 158 -6.59 -8.61 1.32
N ARG A 159 -5.30 -8.49 1.60
CA ARG A 159 -4.27 -8.18 0.59
C ARG A 159 -3.84 -9.43 -0.14
N MET A 160 -3.43 -9.25 -1.41
CA MET A 160 -3.04 -10.35 -2.28
C MET A 160 -1.53 -10.57 -2.25
N MET A 161 -1.12 -11.84 -2.20
CA MET A 161 0.26 -12.32 -2.23
C MET A 161 0.46 -13.22 -3.46
N SER A 162 1.62 -13.14 -4.08
CA SER A 162 1.98 -14.04 -5.19
C SER A 162 2.10 -15.48 -4.68
N LYS A 163 1.31 -16.38 -5.25
CA LYS A 163 1.37 -17.81 -4.98
C LYS A 163 2.76 -18.37 -5.29
N ALA A 164 3.25 -18.09 -6.50
CA ALA A 164 4.55 -18.61 -6.96
C ALA A 164 5.71 -18.11 -6.10
N TRP A 165 5.67 -16.81 -5.68
CA TRP A 165 6.67 -16.27 -4.78
C TRP A 165 6.62 -16.92 -3.40
N ALA A 166 5.42 -17.13 -2.86
CA ALA A 166 5.25 -17.77 -1.55
C ALA A 166 5.71 -19.22 -1.55
N GLU A 167 5.39 -19.98 -2.60
CA GLU A 167 5.84 -21.38 -2.78
C GLU A 167 7.37 -21.46 -2.92
N LYS A 168 7.96 -20.62 -3.77
CA LYS A 168 9.42 -20.55 -3.97
C LYS A 168 10.19 -20.25 -2.68
N ASN A 169 9.60 -19.47 -1.80
CA ASN A 169 10.26 -18.95 -0.59
C ASN A 169 9.74 -19.59 0.72
N ASN A 170 9.10 -20.75 0.65
CA ASN A 170 8.57 -21.48 1.83
C ASN A 170 7.68 -20.60 2.74
N SER A 171 6.83 -19.74 2.13
CA SER A 171 5.94 -18.82 2.83
C SER A 171 4.47 -19.08 2.53
N VAL A 172 4.11 -20.31 2.19
CA VAL A 172 2.74 -20.71 1.85
C VAL A 172 1.78 -20.48 3.01
N SER A 173 2.20 -20.81 4.24
CA SER A 173 1.42 -20.51 5.45
C SER A 173 1.85 -19.18 6.06
N PRO A 174 0.92 -18.40 6.65
CA PRO A 174 1.29 -17.24 7.46
C PRO A 174 2.18 -17.65 8.62
N LYS A 175 3.14 -16.79 8.97
CA LYS A 175 3.92 -16.96 10.20
C LYS A 175 2.96 -16.99 11.41
N ASP A 176 3.08 -18.02 12.25
CA ASP A 176 2.36 -18.03 13.52
C ASP A 176 3.02 -17.07 14.51
N ILE A 177 2.26 -16.08 14.98
CA ILE A 177 2.76 -15.10 15.96
C ILE A 177 3.09 -15.70 17.34
N LYS A 178 2.56 -16.90 17.61
CA LYS A 178 2.80 -17.61 18.87
C LYS A 178 4.14 -18.35 18.89
N THR A 179 4.74 -18.55 17.70
CA THR A 179 6.05 -19.17 17.56
C THR A 179 7.10 -18.12 17.22
N GLN A 180 8.37 -18.42 17.49
CA GLN A 180 9.48 -17.56 17.10
C GLN A 180 10.00 -17.90 15.69
N ASP A 181 9.44 -18.92 15.04
CA ASP A 181 9.86 -19.32 13.70
C ASP A 181 9.47 -18.25 12.68
N GLU A 182 10.42 -17.83 11.88
CA GLU A 182 10.21 -16.85 10.82
C GLU A 182 10.17 -17.56 9.46
N ASN A 183 9.16 -17.23 8.63
CA ASN A 183 9.19 -17.56 7.22
C ASN A 183 9.87 -16.45 6.42
N PHE A 184 10.14 -16.67 5.14
CA PHE A 184 10.78 -15.67 4.29
C PHE A 184 9.95 -14.38 4.15
N ALA A 185 8.62 -14.48 4.13
CA ALA A 185 7.71 -13.34 4.05
C ALA A 185 7.76 -12.45 5.31
N HIS A 186 8.31 -12.94 6.42
CA HIS A 186 8.48 -12.12 7.62
C HIS A 186 9.35 -10.89 7.36
N ARG A 187 10.41 -11.03 6.55
CA ARG A 187 11.39 -9.96 6.28
C ARG A 187 11.37 -9.45 4.84
N ASN A 188 10.58 -10.05 3.98
CA ASN A 188 10.57 -9.76 2.55
C ASN A 188 9.15 -9.53 2.06
N ALA A 189 9.02 -8.69 1.02
CA ALA A 189 7.74 -8.36 0.42
C ALA A 189 7.78 -8.46 -1.09
N ASN A 190 6.69 -8.99 -1.68
CA ASN A 190 6.45 -9.01 -3.12
C ASN A 190 4.95 -8.75 -3.36
N GLY A 191 4.58 -7.48 -3.43
CA GLY A 191 3.21 -7.03 -3.64
C GLY A 191 2.98 -6.53 -5.06
N THR A 192 1.82 -5.92 -5.27
CA THR A 192 1.42 -5.29 -6.54
C THR A 192 1.37 -3.76 -6.45
N GLY A 193 1.63 -3.21 -5.27
CA GLY A 193 1.38 -1.83 -4.90
C GLY A 193 2.33 -0.80 -5.51
N PRO A 194 2.04 0.50 -5.28
CA PRO A 194 2.79 1.63 -5.83
C PRO A 194 4.21 1.76 -5.30
N TYR A 195 4.54 1.13 -4.18
CA TYR A 195 5.87 1.11 -3.60
C TYR A 195 6.37 -0.31 -3.38
N MET A 196 7.69 -0.49 -3.42
CA MET A 196 8.41 -1.74 -3.18
C MET A 196 9.22 -1.62 -1.90
N LEU A 197 9.31 -2.68 -1.11
CA LEU A 197 10.21 -2.77 0.02
C LEU A 197 11.67 -2.77 -0.49
N LYS A 198 12.44 -1.76 -0.11
CA LYS A 198 13.88 -1.69 -0.37
C LYS A 198 14.69 -2.20 0.80
N GLU A 199 14.30 -1.83 2.01
CA GLU A 199 15.00 -2.17 3.24
C GLU A 199 14.06 -2.15 4.44
N TRP A 200 14.23 -3.09 5.36
CA TRP A 200 13.67 -3.05 6.69
C TRP A 200 14.73 -3.46 7.71
N GLN A 201 15.06 -2.55 8.58
CA GLN A 201 15.86 -2.79 9.77
C GLN A 201 14.94 -2.69 10.98
N PRO A 202 14.58 -3.81 11.63
CA PRO A 202 13.63 -3.82 12.73
C PRO A 202 13.98 -2.79 13.81
N ASP A 203 12.98 -2.08 14.30
CA ASP A 203 13.07 -0.99 15.27
C ASP A 203 13.96 0.21 14.87
N GLN A 204 14.41 0.27 13.62
CA GLN A 204 15.25 1.36 13.13
C GLN A 204 14.63 2.10 11.94
N LYS A 205 14.34 1.39 10.85
CA LYS A 205 13.75 2.03 9.66
C LYS A 205 13.11 1.04 8.69
N ILE A 206 12.15 1.55 7.92
CA ILE A 206 11.64 0.94 6.70
C ILE A 206 11.91 1.92 5.56
N VAL A 207 12.44 1.43 4.45
CA VAL A 207 12.63 2.20 3.23
C VAL A 207 11.83 1.57 2.11
N LEU A 208 10.91 2.34 1.54
CA LEU A 208 10.14 1.95 0.37
C LEU A 208 10.56 2.82 -0.82
N VAL A 209 10.60 2.23 -2.01
CA VAL A 209 10.88 2.93 -3.27
C VAL A 209 9.71 2.80 -4.23
N LYS A 210 9.47 3.83 -5.02
CA LYS A 210 8.38 3.83 -6.01
C LYS A 210 8.51 2.65 -6.97
N ASN A 211 7.41 1.95 -7.20
CA ASN A 211 7.31 0.93 -8.22
C ASN A 211 7.11 1.60 -9.60
N PRO A 212 8.11 1.57 -10.50
CA PRO A 212 8.00 2.21 -11.81
C PRO A 212 7.03 1.48 -12.75
N SER A 213 6.71 0.23 -12.44
CA SER A 213 5.82 -0.64 -13.23
C SER A 213 4.43 -0.78 -12.62
N TRP A 214 4.08 0.08 -11.65
CA TRP A 214 2.75 0.01 -11.04
C TRP A 214 1.65 0.28 -12.07
N TRP A 215 0.62 -0.54 -12.06
CA TRP A 215 -0.49 -0.50 -13.01
C TRP A 215 -1.38 0.76 -12.90
N GLY A 216 -1.35 1.43 -11.75
CA GLY A 216 -2.09 2.65 -11.49
C GLY A 216 -1.28 3.91 -11.81
N SER A 217 -1.86 5.05 -11.49
CA SER A 217 -1.18 6.35 -11.55
C SER A 217 -1.13 6.96 -10.15
N ALA A 218 0.07 7.25 -9.67
CA ALA A 218 0.26 7.99 -8.42
C ALA A 218 0.46 9.47 -8.73
N GLU A 219 -0.35 10.31 -8.12
CA GLU A 219 -0.13 11.76 -8.12
C GLU A 219 1.06 12.11 -7.22
N GLY A 220 1.77 13.19 -7.56
CA GLY A 220 2.87 13.70 -6.77
C GLY A 220 4.25 13.16 -7.18
N ASN A 221 5.27 13.61 -6.43
CA ASN A 221 6.69 13.44 -6.76
C ASN A 221 7.46 12.57 -5.75
N VAL A 222 6.77 11.89 -4.82
CA VAL A 222 7.42 11.02 -3.85
C VAL A 222 7.92 9.76 -4.54
N THR A 223 9.24 9.55 -4.49
CA THR A 223 9.90 8.38 -5.08
C THR A 223 10.51 7.44 -4.04
N GLU A 224 10.67 7.93 -2.82
CA GLU A 224 11.13 7.16 -1.68
C GLU A 224 10.33 7.53 -0.43
N VAL A 225 10.02 6.52 0.39
CA VAL A 225 9.37 6.70 1.70
C VAL A 225 10.30 6.12 2.76
N VAL A 226 10.60 6.90 3.78
CA VAL A 226 11.39 6.46 4.93
C VAL A 226 10.51 6.56 6.18
N TYR A 227 10.28 5.43 6.80
CA TYR A 227 9.62 5.33 8.10
C TYR A 227 10.66 5.05 9.18
N THR A 228 10.60 5.78 10.28
CA THR A 228 11.47 5.58 11.45
C THR A 228 10.61 5.50 12.71
N PRO A 229 10.59 4.37 13.44
CA PRO A 229 9.88 4.28 14.70
C PRO A 229 10.59 5.10 15.77
N VAL A 230 9.87 5.99 16.45
CA VAL A 230 10.40 6.83 17.55
C VAL A 230 9.44 6.75 18.72
N LYS A 231 9.80 6.02 19.78
CA LYS A 231 8.92 5.76 20.94
C LYS A 231 8.55 7.02 21.70
N ASN A 232 9.51 7.94 21.88
CA ASN A 232 9.30 9.16 22.65
C ASN A 232 8.48 10.19 21.85
N VAL A 233 7.32 10.60 22.39
CA VAL A 233 6.41 11.52 21.72
C VAL A 233 7.02 12.92 21.54
N ALA A 234 7.77 13.42 22.54
CA ALA A 234 8.40 14.75 22.45
C ALA A 234 9.47 14.78 21.34
N THR A 235 10.23 13.68 21.19
CA THR A 235 11.22 13.54 20.11
C THR A 235 10.53 13.53 18.74
N ARG A 236 9.40 12.79 18.57
CA ARG A 236 8.63 12.82 17.32
C ARG A 236 8.15 14.22 16.97
N MET A 237 7.63 14.94 17.96
CA MET A 237 7.14 16.31 17.74
C MET A 237 8.27 17.28 17.44
N ALA A 238 9.43 17.15 18.09
CA ALA A 238 10.62 17.95 17.77
C ALA A 238 11.07 17.72 16.32
N ALA A 239 11.13 16.45 15.86
CA ALA A 239 11.49 16.09 14.51
C ALA A 239 10.52 16.68 13.45
N LEU A 240 9.20 16.72 13.74
CA LEU A 240 8.23 17.36 12.86
C LEU A 240 8.44 18.88 12.80
N LEU A 241 8.60 19.52 13.94
CA LEU A 241 8.73 20.97 14.04
C LEU A 241 10.07 21.50 13.48
N SER A 242 11.10 20.67 13.43
CA SER A 242 12.40 20.97 12.80
C SER A 242 12.43 20.66 11.30
N GLY A 243 11.40 19.97 10.77
CA GLY A 243 11.40 19.50 9.37
C GLY A 243 12.28 18.29 9.11
N GLU A 244 12.74 17.57 10.15
CA GLU A 244 13.45 16.30 10.00
C GLU A 244 12.54 15.20 9.43
N VAL A 245 11.25 15.22 9.81
CA VAL A 245 10.20 14.38 9.24
C VAL A 245 9.07 15.21 8.65
N ASP A 246 8.43 14.71 7.59
CA ASP A 246 7.31 15.34 6.91
C ASP A 246 5.96 15.03 7.58
N PHE A 247 5.86 13.91 8.35
CA PHE A 247 4.61 13.47 8.95
C PHE A 247 4.83 12.70 10.26
N VAL A 248 3.96 12.94 11.23
CA VAL A 248 3.87 12.21 12.49
C VAL A 248 2.48 11.58 12.59
N LEU A 249 2.43 10.26 12.74
CA LEU A 249 1.20 9.55 13.08
C LEU A 249 1.02 9.61 14.61
N ASP A 250 -0.21 9.83 15.07
CA ASP A 250 -0.58 9.91 16.49
C ASP A 250 0.23 10.96 17.29
N PRO A 251 0.14 12.25 16.93
CA PRO A 251 0.72 13.33 17.74
C PRO A 251 0.02 13.41 19.10
N SER A 252 0.74 13.89 20.13
CA SER A 252 0.12 14.17 21.41
C SER A 252 -0.97 15.25 21.28
N PRO A 253 -2.18 15.06 21.84
CA PRO A 253 -3.20 16.09 21.85
C PRO A 253 -2.73 17.44 22.43
N GLN A 254 -1.79 17.40 23.38
CA GLN A 254 -1.21 18.60 24.02
C GLN A 254 -0.34 19.42 23.05
N ASP A 255 0.22 18.79 22.01
CA ASP A 255 1.07 19.44 21.01
C ASP A 255 0.26 20.02 19.84
N LEU A 256 -1.01 19.63 19.65
CA LEU A 256 -1.84 20.08 18.53
C LEU A 256 -1.97 21.61 18.41
N PRO A 257 -2.14 22.38 19.50
CA PRO A 257 -2.17 23.85 19.40
C PRO A 257 -0.88 24.42 18.79
N ARG A 258 0.29 23.85 19.17
CA ARG A 258 1.59 24.26 18.65
C ARG A 258 1.75 23.93 17.17
N VAL A 259 1.28 22.75 16.75
CA VAL A 259 1.28 22.37 15.32
C VAL A 259 0.36 23.26 14.52
N ARG A 260 -0.86 23.54 15.02
CA ARG A 260 -1.84 24.41 14.35
C ARG A 260 -1.40 25.86 14.23
N SER A 261 -0.52 26.34 15.12
CA SER A 261 0.04 27.70 15.03
C SER A 261 1.19 27.83 14.04
N ASN A 262 1.74 26.71 13.53
CA ASN A 262 2.78 26.70 12.51
C ASN A 262 2.14 26.69 11.12
N THR A 263 2.38 27.73 10.32
CA THR A 263 1.81 27.90 8.97
C THR A 263 2.25 26.86 7.97
N ASP A 264 3.40 26.21 8.20
CA ASP A 264 3.98 25.19 7.31
C ASP A 264 3.46 23.78 7.61
N LEU A 265 2.69 23.63 8.69
CA LEU A 265 2.16 22.34 9.13
C LEU A 265 0.62 22.29 9.05
N LYS A 266 0.09 21.11 8.86
CA LYS A 266 -1.34 20.85 8.85
C LYS A 266 -1.68 19.69 9.77
N VAL A 267 -2.69 19.86 10.62
CA VAL A 267 -3.31 18.76 11.34
C VAL A 267 -4.40 18.16 10.46
N ASN A 268 -4.30 16.86 10.16
CA ASN A 268 -5.36 16.08 9.57
C ASN A 268 -6.00 15.27 10.69
N ASP A 269 -7.21 15.62 11.05
CA ASP A 269 -8.03 14.91 12.03
C ASP A 269 -9.30 14.36 11.36
N GLY A 270 -9.85 13.31 11.92
CA GLY A 270 -11.06 12.65 11.44
C GLY A 270 -11.76 11.92 12.56
N VAL A 271 -13.03 11.57 12.33
CA VAL A 271 -13.81 10.76 13.26
C VAL A 271 -13.40 9.30 13.12
N GLU A 272 -12.97 8.68 14.21
CA GLU A 272 -12.70 7.25 14.30
C GLU A 272 -13.75 6.60 15.22
N ASN A 273 -14.40 5.52 14.74
CA ASN A 273 -15.22 4.66 15.58
C ASN A 273 -14.39 3.44 15.99
N ARG A 274 -14.08 3.35 17.28
CA ARG A 274 -13.38 2.20 17.85
C ARG A 274 -14.23 1.60 18.97
N THR A 275 -14.57 0.32 18.83
CA THR A 275 -15.21 -0.44 19.93
C THR A 275 -14.12 -1.22 20.66
N ILE A 276 -13.99 -0.99 21.95
CA ILE A 276 -13.06 -1.71 22.83
C ILE A 276 -13.93 -2.59 23.75
N PHE A 277 -13.64 -3.88 23.76
CA PHE A 277 -14.31 -4.87 24.62
C PHE A 277 -13.39 -5.27 25.77
#